data_130a90efebc0e2b0610d88c369b78432
#
_entry.id   130a90efebc0e2b0610d88c369b78432
#
_cell.length_a   1.000
_cell.length_b   1.000
_cell.length_c   1.000
_cell.angle_alpha   90.00
_cell.angle_beta   90.00
_cell.angle_gamma   90.00
#
_symmetry.space_group_name_H-M   'P 1'
#
loop_
_entity.id
_entity.type
_entity.pdbx_description
1 polymer ?
#
loop_
_entity_poly.entity_id
_entity_poly.type
_entity_poly.pdbx_seq_one_letter_code
_entity_poly.pdbx_strand_id
1 'polypeptide(L)'
;ASRKGVWVLGDSQPHVAAPARSGHVKVSRGTVHWNEPVFPRDPDSREDSLENALILIAGCQPYESALATWESAMRQNLIAPGILERAPLPPTARRLLADALQFADSGTESIFQVRLRWLGIPVVPQVWILGHRVDFVIGERLVIQIDGGHHVGEQRTSDIAHDALLKLHGYHVIRI
;
A
#
# COMPACT_ATOMS: atom_id res chain seq x y z
N ALA A 1 10.75 -0.96 -8.11
CA ALA A 1 10.08 -1.11 -6.81
C ALA A 1 10.24 -2.53 -6.26
N SER A 2 9.81 -3.58 -6.96
CA SER A 2 9.90 -4.97 -6.45
C SER A 2 11.31 -5.42 -6.08
N ARG A 3 12.34 -5.07 -6.86
CA ARG A 3 13.74 -5.37 -6.55
C ARG A 3 14.26 -4.69 -5.28
N LYS A 4 13.59 -3.65 -4.81
CA LYS A 4 13.92 -2.93 -3.58
C LYS A 4 13.10 -3.42 -2.37
N GLY A 5 12.48 -4.61 -2.47
CA GLY A 5 11.72 -5.23 -1.38
C GLY A 5 10.32 -4.67 -1.19
N VAL A 6 9.88 -3.77 -2.04
CA VAL A 6 8.53 -3.20 -1.97
C VAL A 6 7.51 -4.17 -2.54
N TRP A 7 6.42 -4.38 -1.81
CA TRP A 7 5.32 -5.20 -2.29
C TRP A 7 4.58 -4.52 -3.44
N VAL A 8 4.41 -5.22 -4.57
CA VAL A 8 3.79 -4.69 -5.79
C VAL A 8 2.66 -5.62 -6.21
N LEU A 9 1.44 -5.08 -6.29
CA LEU A 9 0.29 -5.78 -6.83
C LEU A 9 0.20 -5.59 -8.35
N GLY A 10 -0.13 -6.66 -9.05
CA GLY A 10 -0.54 -6.63 -10.46
C GLY A 10 0.61 -6.78 -11.44
N ASP A 11 0.89 -5.77 -12.23
CA ASP A 11 1.72 -5.88 -13.43
C ASP A 11 3.16 -6.32 -13.14
N SER A 12 3.55 -7.45 -13.71
CA SER A 12 4.91 -7.99 -13.66
C SER A 12 5.81 -7.48 -14.80
N GLN A 13 5.27 -6.62 -15.67
CA GLN A 13 6.01 -6.08 -16.81
C GLN A 13 7.09 -5.07 -16.35
N PRO A 14 8.26 -5.04 -17.01
CA PRO A 14 9.25 -4.02 -16.72
C PRO A 14 8.73 -2.63 -17.07
N HIS A 15 8.99 -1.66 -16.21
CA HIS A 15 8.75 -0.26 -16.47
C HIS A 15 10.08 0.46 -16.65
N VAL A 16 10.22 1.20 -17.75
CA VAL A 16 11.44 1.91 -18.12
C VAL A 16 11.14 3.39 -18.14
N ALA A 17 11.89 4.17 -17.37
CA ALA A 17 11.81 5.62 -17.41
C ALA A 17 12.77 6.16 -18.48
N ALA A 18 12.26 6.90 -19.44
CA ALA A 18 13.03 7.57 -20.47
C ALA A 18 13.00 9.09 -20.24
N PRO A 19 14.07 9.83 -20.58
CA PRO A 19 14.04 11.29 -20.55
C PRO A 19 12.94 11.83 -21.44
N ALA A 20 12.23 12.87 -21.00
CA ALA A 20 11.06 13.40 -21.70
C ALA A 20 11.33 13.83 -23.16
N ARG A 21 12.57 14.17 -23.46
CA ARG A 21 12.99 14.64 -24.79
C ARG A 21 13.90 13.65 -25.53
N SER A 22 14.13 12.47 -24.99
CA SER A 22 14.88 11.44 -25.71
C SER A 22 14.00 10.86 -26.82
N GLY A 23 14.50 10.82 -28.03
CA GLY A 23 13.82 10.22 -29.18
C GLY A 23 13.39 8.76 -28.93
N HIS A 24 13.09 8.01 -29.94
CA HIS A 24 12.48 6.68 -29.85
C HIS A 24 13.25 5.68 -28.97
N VAL A 25 12.76 5.45 -27.74
CA VAL A 25 13.17 4.32 -26.94
C VAL A 25 12.25 3.14 -27.26
N LYS A 26 12.80 2.08 -27.81
CA LYS A 26 12.09 0.82 -28.05
C LYS A 26 12.47 -0.17 -26.96
N VAL A 27 11.48 -0.73 -26.27
CA VAL A 27 11.64 -1.86 -25.36
C VAL A 27 10.97 -3.09 -25.96
N SER A 28 11.60 -4.24 -25.86
CA SER A 28 11.04 -5.50 -26.38
C SER A 28 9.85 -5.96 -25.54
N ARG A 29 9.82 -5.64 -24.25
CA ARG A 29 8.73 -5.90 -23.28
C ARG A 29 8.70 -4.77 -22.27
N GLY A 30 7.49 -4.36 -21.86
CA GLY A 30 7.29 -3.39 -20.78
C GLY A 30 6.72 -2.06 -21.24
N THR A 31 6.55 -1.18 -20.29
CA THR A 31 5.99 0.16 -20.47
C THR A 31 7.09 1.21 -20.39
N VAL A 32 7.14 2.14 -21.34
CA VAL A 32 8.06 3.29 -21.31
C VAL A 32 7.34 4.50 -20.76
N HIS A 33 7.94 5.13 -19.76
CA HIS A 33 7.46 6.38 -19.15
C HIS A 33 8.33 7.55 -19.59
N TRP A 34 7.72 8.53 -20.20
CA TRP A 34 8.37 9.74 -20.74
C TRP A 34 8.14 10.92 -19.78
N ASN A 35 8.80 10.89 -18.62
CA ASN A 35 8.58 11.87 -17.58
C ASN A 35 9.88 12.52 -17.12
N GLU A 36 9.82 13.82 -16.80
CA GLU A 36 10.88 14.46 -16.04
C GLU A 36 10.88 13.86 -14.62
N PRO A 37 12.02 13.43 -14.09
CA PRO A 37 12.11 12.92 -12.74
C PRO A 37 11.92 14.04 -11.72
N VAL A 38 11.20 13.75 -10.63
CA VAL A 38 11.03 14.70 -9.52
C VAL A 38 12.29 14.75 -8.64
N PHE A 39 12.94 13.61 -8.49
CA PHE A 39 14.21 13.49 -7.77
C PHE A 39 15.37 13.28 -8.77
N PRO A 40 16.55 13.83 -8.47
CA PRO A 40 17.72 13.63 -9.35
C PRO A 40 17.99 12.15 -9.57
N ARG A 41 18.30 11.79 -10.81
CA ARG A 41 18.75 10.45 -11.18
C ARG A 41 20.26 10.34 -11.07
N ASP A 42 20.72 9.21 -10.57
CA ASP A 42 22.12 8.83 -10.64
C ASP A 42 22.47 8.49 -12.10
N PRO A 43 23.37 9.22 -12.77
CA PRO A 43 23.72 8.98 -14.16
C PRO A 43 24.40 7.62 -14.39
N ASP A 44 25.02 7.07 -13.35
CA ASP A 44 25.74 5.79 -13.41
C ASP A 44 24.84 4.60 -13.04
N SER A 45 23.60 4.86 -12.58
CA SER A 45 22.65 3.81 -12.23
C SER A 45 21.71 3.46 -13.38
N ARG A 46 21.48 2.16 -13.55
CA ARG A 46 20.43 1.65 -14.46
C ARG A 46 19.05 1.57 -13.80
N GLU A 47 18.97 1.82 -12.50
CA GLU A 47 17.73 1.79 -11.73
C GLU A 47 17.41 3.18 -11.22
N ASP A 48 16.17 3.60 -11.37
CA ASP A 48 15.69 4.87 -10.82
C ASP A 48 15.62 4.80 -9.28
N SER A 49 15.59 5.95 -8.62
CA SER A 49 15.37 6.00 -7.18
C SER A 49 14.01 5.40 -6.82
N LEU A 50 13.83 4.99 -5.56
CA LEU A 50 12.54 4.46 -5.12
C LEU A 50 11.46 5.54 -5.16
N GLU A 51 11.81 6.78 -4.83
CA GLU A 51 10.94 7.95 -4.89
C GLU A 51 10.37 8.16 -6.29
N ASN A 52 11.26 8.21 -7.30
CA ASN A 52 10.83 8.35 -8.69
C ASN A 52 9.99 7.14 -9.15
N ALA A 53 10.36 5.93 -8.74
CA ALA A 53 9.60 4.72 -9.06
C ALA A 53 8.19 4.76 -8.48
N LEU A 54 8.02 5.21 -7.22
CA LEU A 54 6.70 5.37 -6.60
C LEU A 54 5.86 6.42 -7.31
N ILE A 55 6.47 7.55 -7.70
CA ILE A 55 5.78 8.60 -8.46
C ILE A 55 5.28 8.07 -9.81
N LEU A 56 6.09 7.28 -10.51
CA LEU A 56 5.67 6.64 -11.76
C LEU A 56 4.53 5.64 -11.54
N ILE A 57 4.60 4.83 -10.49
CA ILE A 57 3.55 3.89 -10.09
C ILE A 57 2.23 4.63 -9.85
N ALA A 58 2.28 5.79 -9.20
CA ALA A 58 1.09 6.62 -8.96
C ALA A 58 0.36 7.07 -10.23
N GLY A 59 1.08 7.17 -11.34
CA GLY A 59 0.52 7.58 -12.63
C GLY A 59 0.13 6.43 -13.56
N CYS A 60 0.64 5.21 -13.33
CA CYS A 60 0.48 4.10 -14.28
C CYS A 60 -0.23 2.86 -13.74
N GLN A 61 -0.35 2.73 -12.42
CA GLN A 61 -1.05 1.61 -11.81
C GLN A 61 -2.47 2.00 -11.35
N PRO A 62 -3.40 1.05 -11.25
CA PRO A 62 -4.66 1.28 -10.56
C PRO A 62 -4.41 1.84 -9.16
N TYR A 63 -5.26 2.78 -8.73
CA TYR A 63 -5.07 3.54 -7.49
C TYR A 63 -4.83 2.64 -6.26
N GLU A 64 -5.63 1.57 -6.13
CA GLU A 64 -5.53 0.61 -5.03
C GLU A 64 -4.17 -0.11 -5.01
N SER A 65 -3.68 -0.54 -6.17
CA SER A 65 -2.39 -1.20 -6.30
C SER A 65 -1.23 -0.25 -6.02
N ALA A 66 -1.34 0.99 -6.49
CA ALA A 66 -0.37 2.03 -6.22
C ALA A 66 -0.32 2.36 -4.72
N LEU A 67 -1.48 2.50 -4.06
CA LEU A 67 -1.58 2.78 -2.63
C LEU A 67 -0.91 1.69 -1.79
N ALA A 68 -1.22 0.42 -2.07
CA ALA A 68 -0.60 -0.71 -1.37
C ALA A 68 0.93 -0.74 -1.53
N THR A 69 1.43 -0.36 -2.72
CA THR A 69 2.88 -0.27 -2.97
C THR A 69 3.51 0.87 -2.17
N TRP A 70 2.87 2.03 -2.10
CA TRP A 70 3.33 3.18 -1.33
C TRP A 70 3.38 2.88 0.17
N GLU A 71 2.31 2.29 0.72
CA GLU A 71 2.27 1.89 2.13
C GLU A 71 3.35 0.84 2.45
N SER A 72 3.56 -0.13 1.57
CA SER A 72 4.64 -1.11 1.73
C SER A 72 6.01 -0.44 1.83
N ALA A 73 6.28 0.57 1.01
CA ALA A 73 7.54 1.30 1.04
C ALA A 73 7.73 2.08 2.35
N MET A 74 6.67 2.71 2.85
CA MET A 74 6.68 3.47 4.11
C MET A 74 6.82 2.55 5.33
N ARG A 75 6.04 1.47 5.39
CA ARG A 75 6.07 0.49 6.47
C ARG A 75 7.45 -0.15 6.63
N GLN A 76 8.11 -0.41 5.53
CA GLN A 76 9.47 -0.96 5.53
C GLN A 76 10.54 0.11 5.76
N ASN A 77 10.18 1.36 6.02
CA ASN A 77 11.09 2.48 6.19
C ASN A 77 12.07 2.67 5.02
N LEU A 78 11.67 2.24 3.81
CA LEU A 78 12.47 2.42 2.61
C LEU A 78 12.40 3.85 2.07
N ILE A 79 11.38 4.59 2.48
CA ILE A 79 11.17 6.00 2.15
C ILE A 79 10.56 6.73 3.35
N ALA A 80 11.03 7.94 3.60
CA ALA A 80 10.45 8.79 4.63
C ALA A 80 9.35 9.67 4.04
N PRO A 81 8.12 9.71 4.61
CA PRO A 81 7.03 10.56 4.11
C PRO A 81 7.42 12.02 3.95
N GLY A 82 8.16 12.59 4.89
CA GLY A 82 8.60 13.97 4.86
C GLY A 82 9.51 14.35 3.67
N ILE A 83 10.13 13.40 3.00
CA ILE A 83 10.86 13.64 1.74
C ILE A 83 9.85 13.88 0.61
N LEU A 84 8.81 13.04 0.55
CA LEU A 84 7.74 13.16 -0.46
C LEU A 84 6.87 14.40 -0.23
N GLU A 85 6.57 14.75 1.01
CA GLU A 85 5.76 15.94 1.35
C GLU A 85 6.37 17.24 0.83
N ARG A 86 7.71 17.33 0.84
CA ARG A 86 8.46 18.52 0.37
C ARG A 86 8.70 18.54 -1.13
N ALA A 87 8.42 17.44 -1.82
CA ALA A 87 8.65 17.31 -3.25
C ALA A 87 7.48 17.91 -4.09
N PRO A 88 7.73 18.39 -5.30
CA PRO A 88 6.70 18.87 -6.23
C PRO A 88 5.96 17.68 -6.87
N LEU A 89 5.22 16.94 -6.06
CA LEU A 89 4.52 15.74 -6.49
C LEU A 89 3.38 16.03 -7.48
N PRO A 90 3.19 15.19 -8.51
CA PRO A 90 1.97 15.19 -9.32
C PRO A 90 0.72 14.97 -8.46
N PRO A 91 -0.47 15.43 -8.89
CA PRO A 91 -1.70 15.32 -8.09
C PRO A 91 -2.03 13.90 -7.64
N THR A 92 -1.84 12.90 -8.49
CA THR A 92 -2.08 11.48 -8.15
C THR A 92 -1.15 10.99 -7.04
N ALA A 93 0.15 11.31 -7.13
CA ALA A 93 1.13 10.95 -6.12
C ALA A 93 0.88 11.68 -4.79
N ARG A 94 0.47 12.94 -4.85
CA ARG A 94 0.12 13.72 -3.65
C ARG A 94 -1.09 13.14 -2.94
N ARG A 95 -2.11 12.70 -3.70
CA ARG A 95 -3.28 12.03 -3.15
C ARG A 95 -2.91 10.70 -2.49
N LEU A 96 -2.07 9.88 -3.15
CA LEU A 96 -1.59 8.62 -2.58
C LEU A 96 -0.82 8.84 -1.29
N LEU A 97 0.04 9.87 -1.23
CA LEU A 97 0.77 10.21 -0.01
C LEU A 97 -0.17 10.55 1.15
N ALA A 98 -1.22 11.33 0.87
CA ALA A 98 -2.22 11.69 1.90
C ALA A 98 -3.05 10.49 2.38
N ASP A 99 -3.21 9.48 1.52
CA ASP A 99 -4.04 8.32 1.79
C ASP A 99 -3.25 7.12 2.32
N ALA A 100 -1.91 7.15 2.19
CA ALA A 100 -1.06 6.06 2.64
C ALA A 100 -1.07 5.94 4.17
N LEU A 101 -1.23 4.74 4.65
CA LEU A 101 -1.22 4.42 6.07
C LEU A 101 0.12 3.77 6.44
N GLN A 102 0.83 4.37 7.37
CA GLN A 102 2.12 3.84 7.86
C GLN A 102 1.97 2.54 8.66
N PHE A 103 0.75 2.25 9.12
CA PHE A 103 0.49 1.15 10.06
C PHE A 103 -0.20 -0.06 9.43
N ALA A 104 -0.52 -0.04 8.14
CA ALA A 104 -1.09 -1.20 7.47
C ALA A 104 -0.06 -2.34 7.39
N ASP A 105 -0.45 -3.52 7.84
CA ASP A 105 0.43 -4.69 7.90
C ASP A 105 0.55 -5.41 6.55
N SER A 106 -0.43 -5.23 5.67
CA SER A 106 -0.42 -5.83 4.34
C SER A 106 -1.06 -4.95 3.27
N GLY A 107 -0.70 -5.18 2.01
CA GLY A 107 -1.32 -4.47 0.90
C GLY A 107 -2.79 -4.82 0.68
N THR A 108 -3.24 -5.96 1.18
CA THR A 108 -4.67 -6.35 1.14
C THR A 108 -5.50 -5.44 2.02
N GLU A 109 -4.98 -5.07 3.20
CA GLU A 109 -5.64 -4.13 4.12
C GLU A 109 -5.80 -2.75 3.49
N SER A 110 -4.78 -2.26 2.80
CA SER A 110 -4.83 -0.98 2.11
C SER A 110 -5.91 -0.95 1.03
N ILE A 111 -6.00 -2.01 0.22
CA ILE A 111 -7.03 -2.16 -0.80
C ILE A 111 -8.42 -2.18 -0.16
N PHE A 112 -8.58 -2.95 0.91
CA PHE A 112 -9.83 -3.06 1.64
C PHE A 112 -10.32 -1.71 2.15
N GLN A 113 -9.44 -0.93 2.78
CA GLN A 113 -9.76 0.39 3.30
C GLN A 113 -10.20 1.36 2.19
N VAL A 114 -9.48 1.38 1.05
CA VAL A 114 -9.86 2.24 -0.09
C VAL A 114 -11.25 1.89 -0.61
N ARG A 115 -11.56 0.60 -0.71
CA ARG A 115 -12.87 0.12 -1.17
C ARG A 115 -14.01 0.46 -0.22
N LEU A 116 -13.73 0.65 1.07
CA LEU A 116 -14.77 0.98 2.06
C LEU A 116 -15.02 2.48 2.20
N ARG A 117 -14.24 3.35 1.59
CA ARG A 117 -14.42 4.82 1.69
C ARG A 117 -15.81 5.30 1.27
N TRP A 118 -16.43 4.60 0.32
CA TRP A 118 -17.79 4.96 -0.15
C TRP A 118 -18.88 4.81 0.93
N LEU A 119 -18.63 4.04 1.98
CA LEU A 119 -19.58 3.85 3.07
C LEU A 119 -19.84 5.13 3.86
N GLY A 120 -18.90 6.10 3.84
CA GLY A 120 -19.03 7.35 4.60
C GLY A 120 -19.07 7.19 6.13
N ILE A 121 -18.69 5.99 6.64
CA ILE A 121 -18.61 5.70 8.06
C ILE A 121 -17.13 5.53 8.48
N PRO A 122 -16.80 5.79 9.76
CA PRO A 122 -15.44 5.61 10.23
C PRO A 122 -14.95 4.18 10.04
N VAL A 123 -13.79 4.02 9.40
CA VAL A 123 -13.05 2.77 9.26
C VAL A 123 -11.69 2.98 9.94
N VAL A 124 -11.53 2.42 11.11
CA VAL A 124 -10.31 2.59 11.92
C VAL A 124 -9.45 1.36 11.79
N PRO A 125 -8.24 1.46 11.21
CA PRO A 125 -7.34 0.32 11.10
C PRO A 125 -6.60 0.05 12.41
N GLN A 126 -6.17 -1.19 12.59
CA GLN A 126 -5.19 -1.64 13.59
C GLN A 126 -5.56 -1.25 15.03
N VAL A 127 -6.78 -1.60 15.45
CA VAL A 127 -7.33 -1.25 16.79
C VAL A 127 -7.04 -2.36 17.78
N TRP A 128 -6.62 -2.00 19.01
CA TRP A 128 -6.51 -2.92 20.13
C TRP A 128 -7.85 -3.05 20.83
N ILE A 129 -8.41 -4.26 20.88
CA ILE A 129 -9.66 -4.58 21.58
C ILE A 129 -9.43 -5.82 22.45
N LEU A 130 -9.72 -5.74 23.74
CA LEU A 130 -9.60 -6.84 24.68
C LEU A 130 -8.25 -7.58 24.65
N GLY A 131 -7.16 -6.80 24.50
CA GLY A 131 -5.80 -7.33 24.52
C GLY A 131 -5.28 -7.88 23.18
N HIS A 132 -6.06 -7.83 22.11
CA HIS A 132 -5.65 -8.25 20.76
C HIS A 132 -5.82 -7.12 19.75
N ARG A 133 -4.96 -7.10 18.74
CA ARG A 133 -5.05 -6.15 17.64
C ARG A 133 -5.95 -6.73 16.55
N VAL A 134 -6.95 -5.96 16.11
CA VAL A 134 -7.83 -6.28 15.00
C VAL A 134 -7.52 -5.42 13.80
N ASP A 135 -7.75 -5.92 12.57
CA ASP A 135 -7.34 -5.21 11.37
C ASP A 135 -8.17 -3.96 11.12
N PHE A 136 -9.48 -4.03 11.31
CA PHE A 136 -10.36 -2.87 11.19
C PHE A 136 -11.52 -2.90 12.18
N VAL A 137 -11.91 -1.70 12.61
CA VAL A 137 -13.22 -1.44 13.22
C VAL A 137 -13.99 -0.49 12.31
N ILE A 138 -15.20 -0.89 11.91
CA ILE A 138 -16.10 -0.11 11.08
C ILE A 138 -17.27 0.35 11.94
N GLY A 139 -17.46 1.67 12.00
CA GLY A 139 -18.40 2.27 12.95
C GLY A 139 -18.00 1.95 14.38
N GLU A 140 -18.97 1.52 15.21
CA GLU A 140 -18.72 1.28 16.64
C GLU A 140 -18.47 -0.19 17.01
N ARG A 141 -18.95 -1.13 16.19
CA ARG A 141 -19.04 -2.55 16.63
C ARG A 141 -18.69 -3.60 15.58
N LEU A 142 -18.45 -3.21 14.31
CA LEU A 142 -18.10 -4.20 13.30
C LEU A 142 -16.59 -4.34 13.22
N VAL A 143 -16.10 -5.52 13.59
CA VAL A 143 -14.69 -5.91 13.49
C VAL A 143 -14.49 -6.70 12.21
N ILE A 144 -13.49 -6.32 11.40
CA ILE A 144 -13.04 -7.07 10.25
C ILE A 144 -11.64 -7.59 10.53
N GLN A 145 -11.42 -8.86 10.23
CA GLN A 145 -10.11 -9.51 10.22
C GLN A 145 -9.81 -10.07 8.84
N ILE A 146 -8.61 -9.78 8.33
CA ILE A 146 -8.15 -10.24 7.02
C ILE A 146 -7.17 -11.39 7.25
N ASP A 147 -7.60 -12.62 6.93
CA ASP A 147 -6.76 -13.80 7.08
C ASP A 147 -5.69 -13.83 5.97
N GLY A 148 -4.47 -13.45 6.31
CA GLY A 148 -3.30 -13.75 5.47
C GLY A 148 -3.02 -15.25 5.51
N GLY A 149 -2.93 -15.91 4.35
CA GLY A 149 -2.90 -17.36 4.15
C GLY A 149 -1.79 -18.19 4.84
N HIS A 150 -1.25 -17.74 5.97
CA HIS A 150 -0.10 -18.36 6.67
C HIS A 150 -0.36 -18.77 8.13
N HIS A 151 -1.60 -18.76 8.61
CA HIS A 151 -1.91 -19.12 10.00
C HIS A 151 -2.17 -20.61 10.17
N VAL A 152 -1.21 -21.38 10.69
CA VAL A 152 -1.33 -22.83 10.95
C VAL A 152 -1.15 -23.09 12.47
N GLY A 153 -2.08 -23.83 13.06
CA GLY A 153 -1.90 -24.43 14.38
C GLY A 153 -2.41 -23.60 15.58
N GLU A 154 -1.56 -23.37 16.59
CA GLU A 154 -1.93 -22.75 17.88
C GLU A 154 -2.52 -21.32 17.75
N GLN A 155 -2.10 -20.57 16.75
CA GLN A 155 -2.58 -19.23 16.50
C GLN A 155 -4.07 -19.22 16.16
N ARG A 156 -4.54 -20.23 15.39
CA ARG A 156 -5.96 -20.36 15.01
C ARG A 156 -6.89 -20.57 16.21
N THR A 157 -6.42 -21.30 17.24
CA THR A 157 -7.20 -21.52 18.46
C THR A 157 -7.33 -20.24 19.28
N SER A 158 -6.25 -19.46 19.38
CA SER A 158 -6.24 -18.15 20.04
C SER A 158 -7.20 -17.17 19.34
N ASP A 159 -7.18 -17.16 18.01
CA ASP A 159 -8.03 -16.29 17.20
C ASP A 159 -9.52 -16.60 17.38
N ILE A 160 -9.89 -17.89 17.40
CA ILE A 160 -11.28 -18.33 17.65
C ILE A 160 -11.75 -17.91 19.05
N ALA A 161 -10.90 -18.04 20.05
CA ALA A 161 -11.23 -17.65 21.43
C ALA A 161 -11.43 -16.13 21.52
N HIS A 162 -10.58 -15.35 20.84
CA HIS A 162 -10.71 -13.89 20.78
C HIS A 162 -11.99 -13.45 20.04
N ASP A 163 -12.33 -14.09 18.90
CA ASP A 163 -13.58 -13.81 18.20
C ASP A 163 -14.82 -14.08 19.08
N ALA A 164 -14.80 -15.15 19.85
CA ALA A 164 -15.87 -15.44 20.80
C ALA A 164 -15.97 -14.37 21.90
N LEU A 165 -14.83 -13.93 22.42
CA LEU A 165 -14.76 -12.85 23.42
C LEU A 165 -15.30 -11.54 22.87
N LEU A 166 -14.93 -11.15 21.64
CA LEU A 166 -15.45 -9.97 20.96
C LEU A 166 -16.97 -10.03 20.81
N LYS A 167 -17.52 -11.18 20.40
CA LYS A 167 -18.97 -11.39 20.26
C LYS A 167 -19.70 -11.26 21.60
N LEU A 168 -19.14 -11.77 22.70
CA LEU A 168 -19.68 -11.61 24.05
C LEU A 168 -19.74 -10.14 24.49
N HIS A 169 -18.82 -9.29 23.99
CA HIS A 169 -18.81 -7.86 24.26
C HIS A 169 -19.61 -7.04 23.24
N GLY A 170 -20.41 -7.69 22.40
CA GLY A 170 -21.33 -7.04 21.46
C GLY A 170 -20.71 -6.57 20.16
N TYR A 171 -19.52 -7.05 19.81
CA TYR A 171 -18.93 -6.84 18.50
C TYR A 171 -19.44 -7.87 17.49
N HIS A 172 -19.56 -7.46 16.24
CA HIS A 172 -19.77 -8.35 15.10
C HIS A 172 -18.42 -8.59 14.42
N VAL A 173 -18.01 -9.84 14.32
CA VAL A 173 -16.69 -10.20 13.74
C VAL A 173 -16.90 -10.87 12.39
N ILE A 174 -16.25 -10.34 11.35
CA ILE A 174 -16.17 -10.92 10.01
C ILE A 174 -14.70 -11.21 9.70
N ARG A 175 -14.40 -12.42 9.22
CA ARG A 175 -13.10 -12.80 8.64
C ARG A 175 -13.22 -12.94 7.13
N ILE A 176 -12.22 -12.44 6.39
CA ILE A 176 -12.15 -12.46 4.93
C ILE A 176 -10.76 -12.84 4.46
#